data_0369888e173a879ecae12e681192d787
#
_entry.id   0369888e173a879ecae12e681192d787
#
_cell.length_a   1.000
_cell.length_b   1.000
_cell.length_c   1.000
_cell.angle_alpha   90.00
_cell.angle_beta   90.00
_cell.angle_gamma   90.00
#
_symmetry.space_group_name_H-M   'P 1'
#
loop_
_entity.id
_entity.type
_entity.pdbx_description
1 polymer ?
#
loop_
_entity_poly.entity_id
_entity_poly.type
_entity_poly.pdbx_seq_one_letter_code
_entity_poly.pdbx_strand_id
1 'polypeptide(L)'
;QGGTLVRHYKELAYMGFIPVLLHLRTILHNMKACKRDVLEWNPDVLILVDYPGFNLSVAEFVHAHSPIPVYYYISPKIWAWKEYRIKNIKRDVDELFSILPFEVDFFEGKHHYPIHYVGNPTLDEVEAYKRENEKDFGRFAEDNGLEGKPVLALLAGSRKQEIKDNLPMMVEAASVYEGQYELVLAAAPNIDPEFYGKVLR
;
A
#
# COMPACT_ATOMS: atom_id res chain seq x y z
N GLN A 1 -2.79 -17.81 10.42
CA GLN A 1 -1.52 -17.73 9.68
C GLN A 1 -0.27 -17.94 10.58
N GLY A 2 -0.41 -18.32 11.81
CA GLY A 2 0.69 -18.77 12.71
C GLY A 2 1.62 -17.68 13.26
N GLY A 3 1.36 -16.41 13.02
CA GLY A 3 2.16 -15.30 13.53
C GLY A 3 1.63 -14.72 14.84
N THR A 4 2.51 -14.08 15.61
CA THR A 4 2.13 -13.27 16.79
C THR A 4 2.02 -11.80 16.39
N LEU A 5 0.82 -11.22 16.52
CA LEU A 5 0.61 -9.80 16.25
C LEU A 5 1.06 -8.97 17.46
N VAL A 6 2.19 -8.30 17.34
CA VAL A 6 2.72 -7.42 18.41
C VAL A 6 1.98 -6.08 18.45
N ARG A 7 1.68 -5.49 17.28
CA ARG A 7 0.91 -4.24 17.14
C ARG A 7 0.01 -4.25 15.92
N HIS A 8 -1.16 -3.64 16.04
CA HIS A 8 -2.09 -3.54 14.92
C HIS A 8 -1.75 -2.35 14.03
N TYR A 9 -1.88 -2.50 12.69
CA TYR A 9 -1.57 -1.43 11.72
C TYR A 9 -2.33 -0.12 11.97
N LYS A 10 -3.53 -0.16 12.55
CA LYS A 10 -4.33 1.03 12.90
C LYS A 10 -3.60 1.96 13.89
N GLU A 11 -2.67 1.41 14.68
CA GLU A 11 -1.83 2.19 15.61
C GLU A 11 -0.59 2.79 14.95
N LEU A 12 -0.30 2.37 13.70
CA LEU A 12 0.90 2.76 12.96
C LEU A 12 0.58 3.59 11.70
N ALA A 13 -0.65 3.54 11.22
CA ALA A 13 -1.06 4.11 9.93
C ALA A 13 -1.34 5.62 9.99
N TYR A 14 -0.34 6.41 10.37
CA TYR A 14 -0.40 7.86 10.25
C TYR A 14 0.12 8.29 8.87
N MET A 15 -0.77 8.81 8.02
CA MET A 15 -0.43 9.30 6.69
C MET A 15 -0.77 10.78 6.54
N GLY A 16 0.10 11.52 5.82
CA GLY A 16 0.00 12.97 5.67
C GLY A 16 0.89 13.74 6.65
N PHE A 17 1.28 14.97 6.27
CA PHE A 17 2.25 15.77 7.03
C PHE A 17 1.74 16.13 8.44
N ILE A 18 0.51 16.60 8.57
CA ILE A 18 -0.07 17.02 9.85
C ILE A 18 -0.29 15.84 10.81
N PRO A 19 -0.92 14.70 10.42
CA PRO A 19 -1.06 13.56 11.30
C PRO A 19 0.29 12.96 11.76
N VAL A 20 1.28 12.90 10.88
CA VAL A 20 2.64 12.43 11.23
C VAL A 20 3.27 13.34 12.27
N LEU A 21 3.13 14.66 12.14
CA LEU A 21 3.69 15.62 13.09
C LEU A 21 3.03 15.53 14.49
N LEU A 22 1.71 15.40 14.52
CA LEU A 22 0.94 15.25 15.77
C LEU A 22 1.24 13.95 16.52
N HIS A 23 1.55 12.87 15.80
CA HIS A 23 1.83 11.54 16.35
C HIS A 23 3.32 11.15 16.34
N LEU A 24 4.22 12.11 16.12
CA LEU A 24 5.66 11.85 16.00
C LEU A 24 6.23 11.10 17.21
N ARG A 25 5.81 11.43 18.42
CA ARG A 25 6.23 10.74 19.65
C ARG A 25 5.81 9.27 19.64
N THR A 26 4.59 8.96 19.21
CA THR A 26 4.09 7.59 19.09
C THR A 26 4.86 6.81 18.03
N ILE A 27 5.13 7.42 16.88
CA ILE A 27 5.92 6.80 15.79
C ILE A 27 7.34 6.48 16.28
N LEU A 28 8.00 7.41 16.93
CA LEU A 28 9.34 7.21 17.47
C LEU A 28 9.37 6.16 18.59
N HIS A 29 8.37 6.14 19.47
CA HIS A 29 8.22 5.11 20.49
C HIS A 29 8.04 3.72 19.88
N ASN A 30 7.14 3.59 18.90
CA ASN A 30 6.91 2.34 18.19
C ASN A 30 8.16 1.84 17.44
N MET A 31 8.89 2.75 16.81
CA MET A 31 10.16 2.42 16.15
C MET A 31 11.20 1.91 17.15
N LYS A 32 11.33 2.57 18.31
CA LYS A 32 12.26 2.14 19.36
C LYS A 32 11.86 0.77 19.94
N ALA A 33 10.58 0.54 20.18
CA ALA A 33 10.07 -0.74 20.63
C ALA A 33 10.34 -1.84 19.60
N CYS A 34 10.02 -1.62 18.33
CA CYS A 34 10.29 -2.57 17.24
C CYS A 34 11.77 -2.95 17.15
N LYS A 35 12.68 -1.96 17.20
CA LYS A 35 14.13 -2.18 17.17
C LYS A 35 14.60 -3.07 18.33
N ARG A 36 14.11 -2.82 19.53
CA ARG A 36 14.41 -3.63 20.71
C ARG A 36 13.86 -5.03 20.58
N ASP A 37 12.58 -5.15 20.22
CA ASP A 37 11.88 -6.43 20.11
C ASP A 37 12.56 -7.36 19.10
N VAL A 38 13.08 -6.82 17.97
CA VAL A 38 13.84 -7.61 16.98
C VAL A 38 15.13 -8.17 17.58
N LEU A 39 15.89 -7.37 18.33
CA LEU A 39 17.12 -7.84 18.94
C LEU A 39 16.88 -8.85 20.09
N GLU A 40 15.84 -8.61 20.92
CA GLU A 40 15.46 -9.52 22.01
C GLU A 40 14.92 -10.86 21.48
N TRP A 41 14.15 -10.83 20.38
CA TRP A 41 13.65 -12.05 19.74
C TRP A 41 14.76 -12.83 19.02
N ASN A 42 15.76 -12.12 18.49
CA ASN A 42 16.89 -12.67 17.73
C ASN A 42 16.48 -13.66 16.62
N PRO A 43 15.70 -13.23 15.63
CA PRO A 43 15.22 -14.09 14.56
C PRO A 43 16.35 -14.54 13.63
N ASP A 44 16.14 -15.63 12.89
CA ASP A 44 17.07 -16.09 11.85
C ASP A 44 17.13 -15.12 10.65
N VAL A 45 16.05 -14.37 10.41
CA VAL A 45 15.95 -13.34 9.36
C VAL A 45 14.91 -12.29 9.72
N LEU A 46 15.21 -11.02 9.43
CA LEU A 46 14.25 -9.91 9.51
C LEU A 46 13.68 -9.63 8.12
N ILE A 47 12.37 -9.80 7.94
CA ILE A 47 11.69 -9.45 6.68
C ILE A 47 10.94 -8.14 6.88
N LEU A 48 11.36 -7.10 6.15
CA LEU A 48 10.72 -5.78 6.12
C LEU A 48 9.81 -5.68 4.91
N VAL A 49 8.56 -5.23 5.11
CA VAL A 49 7.58 -5.14 4.03
C VAL A 49 7.21 -3.69 3.79
N ASP A 50 7.49 -3.15 2.57
CA ASP A 50 7.17 -1.77 2.17
C ASP A 50 7.55 -0.71 3.24
N TYR A 51 6.80 0.37 3.39
CA TYR A 51 6.90 1.42 4.43
C TYR A 51 8.32 1.94 4.69
N PRO A 52 9.00 2.48 3.67
CA PRO A 52 10.44 2.74 3.70
C PRO A 52 10.90 3.79 4.72
N GLY A 53 10.01 4.68 5.16
CA GLY A 53 10.34 5.68 6.18
C GLY A 53 10.65 5.07 7.55
N PHE A 54 9.96 4.00 7.90
CA PHE A 54 10.13 3.26 9.13
C PHE A 54 11.14 2.12 8.96
N ASN A 55 10.91 1.28 7.95
CA ASN A 55 11.64 0.05 7.76
C ASN A 55 13.14 0.24 7.46
N LEU A 56 13.53 1.26 6.68
CA LEU A 56 14.95 1.54 6.47
C LEU A 56 15.67 1.98 7.75
N SER A 57 14.98 2.63 8.69
CA SER A 57 15.56 2.96 9.99
C SER A 57 15.69 1.73 10.91
N VAL A 58 14.80 0.75 10.76
CA VAL A 58 14.92 -0.54 11.46
C VAL A 58 16.05 -1.35 10.85
N ALA A 59 16.17 -1.41 9.52
CA ALA A 59 17.26 -2.07 8.81
C ALA A 59 18.63 -1.55 9.27
N GLU A 60 18.84 -0.22 9.23
CA GLU A 60 20.07 0.42 9.68
C GLU A 60 20.44 0.02 11.12
N PHE A 61 19.46 0.01 12.01
CA PHE A 61 19.70 -0.34 13.41
C PHE A 61 20.07 -1.81 13.58
N VAL A 62 19.34 -2.72 12.94
CA VAL A 62 19.54 -4.16 13.05
C VAL A 62 20.90 -4.55 12.45
N HIS A 63 21.22 -4.02 11.27
CA HIS A 63 22.50 -4.23 10.61
C HIS A 63 23.70 -3.75 11.48
N ALA A 64 23.53 -2.63 12.18
CA ALA A 64 24.58 -2.07 13.04
C ALA A 64 24.78 -2.80 14.38
N HIS A 65 23.76 -3.56 14.86
CA HIS A 65 23.77 -4.10 16.23
C HIS A 65 23.64 -5.62 16.30
N SER A 66 23.50 -6.30 15.16
CA SER A 66 23.33 -7.76 15.12
C SER A 66 23.79 -8.35 13.78
N PRO A 67 24.05 -9.66 13.71
CA PRO A 67 24.32 -10.36 12.47
C PRO A 67 23.03 -10.83 11.75
N ILE A 68 21.84 -10.41 12.19
CA ILE A 68 20.56 -10.83 11.64
C ILE A 68 20.45 -10.36 10.19
N PRO A 69 20.26 -11.24 9.21
CA PRO A 69 20.06 -10.85 7.81
C PRO A 69 18.78 -10.04 7.64
N VAL A 70 18.85 -8.97 6.83
CA VAL A 70 17.74 -8.06 6.57
C VAL A 70 17.26 -8.25 5.13
N TYR A 71 16.05 -8.79 4.96
CA TYR A 71 15.38 -8.96 3.69
C TYR A 71 14.31 -7.90 3.53
N TYR A 72 14.22 -7.30 2.36
CA TYR A 72 13.25 -6.23 2.11
C TYR A 72 12.30 -6.63 0.98
N TYR A 73 11.03 -6.87 1.31
CA TYR A 73 9.98 -7.20 0.36
C TYR A 73 9.15 -5.97 0.01
N ILE A 74 8.80 -5.80 -1.25
CA ILE A 74 8.21 -4.61 -1.87
C ILE A 74 9.21 -3.45 -1.78
N SER A 75 10.17 -3.46 -2.72
CA SER A 75 11.27 -2.48 -2.78
C SER A 75 10.81 -1.03 -2.61
N PRO A 76 11.57 -0.20 -1.89
CA PRO A 76 11.26 1.22 -1.78
C PRO A 76 11.26 1.89 -3.16
N LYS A 77 10.20 2.63 -3.48
CA LYS A 77 10.04 3.31 -4.79
C LYS A 77 10.97 4.52 -4.92
N ILE A 78 12.28 4.29 -4.74
CA ILE A 78 13.30 5.34 -4.78
C ILE A 78 13.50 5.91 -6.19
N TRP A 79 13.08 5.21 -7.22
CA TRP A 79 13.07 5.67 -8.61
C TRP A 79 12.08 6.83 -8.84
N ALA A 80 11.01 6.92 -8.02
CA ALA A 80 10.05 8.02 -8.10
C ALA A 80 10.50 9.25 -7.31
N TRP A 81 11.14 9.05 -6.17
CA TRP A 81 11.62 10.13 -5.30
C TRP A 81 12.58 9.58 -4.21
N LYS A 82 13.44 10.44 -3.66
CA LYS A 82 14.42 10.07 -2.62
C LYS A 82 15.40 8.97 -3.06
N GLU A 83 15.87 9.06 -4.30
CA GLU A 83 16.85 8.11 -4.86
C GLU A 83 18.12 7.97 -4.00
N TYR A 84 18.47 9.01 -3.23
CA TYR A 84 19.62 8.98 -2.30
C TYR A 84 19.54 7.82 -1.28
N ARG A 85 18.36 7.25 -1.02
CA ARG A 85 18.14 6.10 -0.15
C ARG A 85 18.81 4.81 -0.65
N ILE A 86 19.24 4.78 -1.90
CA ILE A 86 20.00 3.64 -2.43
C ILE A 86 21.27 3.36 -1.59
N LYS A 87 21.88 4.38 -1.01
CA LYS A 87 23.06 4.21 -0.12
C LYS A 87 22.73 3.42 1.14
N ASN A 88 21.55 3.69 1.72
CA ASN A 88 21.06 2.97 2.90
C ASN A 88 20.71 1.53 2.55
N ILE A 89 20.01 1.33 1.42
CA ILE A 89 19.65 -0.02 0.95
C ILE A 89 20.91 -0.86 0.76
N LYS A 90 21.90 -0.34 0.04
CA LYS A 90 23.17 -1.05 -0.19
C LYS A 90 23.96 -1.40 1.07
N ARG A 91 23.82 -0.61 2.14
CA ARG A 91 24.51 -0.81 3.39
C ARG A 91 23.77 -1.78 4.31
N ASP A 92 22.43 -1.66 4.39
CA ASP A 92 21.63 -2.18 5.48
C ASP A 92 20.66 -3.31 5.06
N VAL A 93 20.56 -3.63 3.78
CA VAL A 93 19.65 -4.65 3.25
C VAL A 93 20.47 -5.71 2.52
N ASP A 94 20.35 -6.97 2.95
CA ASP A 94 21.09 -8.08 2.36
C ASP A 94 20.39 -8.59 1.08
N GLU A 95 19.04 -8.70 1.09
CA GLU A 95 18.26 -9.15 -0.05
C GLU A 95 17.06 -8.22 -0.29
N LEU A 96 16.91 -7.76 -1.54
CA LEU A 96 15.83 -6.86 -1.96
C LEU A 96 14.89 -7.55 -2.96
N PHE A 97 13.60 -7.58 -2.63
CA PHE A 97 12.56 -8.19 -3.45
C PHE A 97 11.66 -7.13 -4.07
N SER A 98 11.62 -7.12 -5.40
CA SER A 98 10.83 -6.17 -6.21
C SER A 98 9.54 -6.81 -6.71
N ILE A 99 8.50 -6.00 -6.82
CA ILE A 99 7.19 -6.38 -7.39
C ILE A 99 6.91 -5.72 -8.75
N LEU A 100 7.82 -4.87 -9.23
CA LEU A 100 7.68 -4.16 -10.50
C LEU A 100 8.85 -4.53 -11.43
N PRO A 101 8.60 -5.02 -12.65
CA PRO A 101 9.67 -5.58 -13.49
C PRO A 101 10.73 -4.55 -13.89
N PHE A 102 10.37 -3.28 -14.11
CA PHE A 102 11.31 -2.22 -14.49
C PHE A 102 12.28 -1.83 -13.36
N GLU A 103 12.01 -2.21 -12.12
CA GLU A 103 12.91 -1.96 -10.99
C GLU A 103 14.22 -2.75 -11.11
N VAL A 104 14.23 -3.86 -11.87
CA VAL A 104 15.46 -4.62 -12.17
C VAL A 104 16.47 -3.71 -12.88
N ASP A 105 16.06 -3.07 -13.97
CA ASP A 105 16.94 -2.17 -14.72
C ASP A 105 17.37 -0.95 -13.89
N PHE A 106 16.50 -0.47 -13.02
CA PHE A 106 16.83 0.64 -12.14
C PHE A 106 17.88 0.25 -11.08
N PHE A 107 17.68 -0.85 -10.37
CA PHE A 107 18.61 -1.24 -9.30
C PHE A 107 19.88 -1.88 -9.86
N GLU A 108 19.78 -2.82 -10.78
CA GLU A 108 20.94 -3.54 -11.33
C GLU A 108 21.66 -2.71 -12.39
N GLY A 109 20.92 -2.16 -13.36
CA GLY A 109 21.51 -1.39 -14.47
C GLY A 109 22.10 -0.07 -14.02
N LYS A 110 21.34 0.75 -13.29
CA LYS A 110 21.78 2.09 -12.86
C LYS A 110 22.62 2.08 -11.59
N HIS A 111 22.22 1.29 -10.59
CA HIS A 111 22.82 1.31 -9.27
C HIS A 111 23.79 0.15 -8.99
N HIS A 112 23.89 -0.84 -9.87
CA HIS A 112 24.72 -2.04 -9.69
C HIS A 112 24.46 -2.72 -8.34
N TYR A 113 23.17 -2.89 -8.02
CA TYR A 113 22.69 -3.55 -6.82
C TYR A 113 21.73 -4.67 -7.21
N PRO A 114 22.07 -5.95 -6.91
CA PRO A 114 21.25 -7.09 -7.30
C PRO A 114 19.91 -7.06 -6.59
N ILE A 115 18.84 -7.43 -7.30
CA ILE A 115 17.51 -7.57 -6.72
C ILE A 115 16.79 -8.81 -7.26
N HIS A 116 15.74 -9.23 -6.53
CA HIS A 116 14.90 -10.35 -6.95
C HIS A 116 13.52 -9.83 -7.38
N TYR A 117 13.21 -9.95 -8.67
CA TYR A 117 11.85 -9.71 -9.13
C TYR A 117 10.99 -10.94 -8.84
N VAL A 118 9.99 -10.78 -7.99
CA VAL A 118 9.14 -11.88 -7.48
C VAL A 118 7.69 -11.81 -7.94
N GLY A 119 7.36 -10.86 -8.81
CA GLY A 119 5.97 -10.62 -9.24
C GLY A 119 5.20 -9.71 -8.28
N ASN A 120 4.00 -9.32 -8.70
CA ASN A 120 3.16 -8.40 -7.94
C ASN A 120 2.04 -9.16 -7.23
N PRO A 121 1.99 -9.16 -5.89
CA PRO A 121 0.98 -9.89 -5.12
C PRO A 121 -0.46 -9.43 -5.42
N THR A 122 -0.65 -8.19 -5.90
CA THR A 122 -1.97 -7.72 -6.33
C THR A 122 -2.50 -8.51 -7.52
N LEU A 123 -1.63 -9.02 -8.40
CA LEU A 123 -2.04 -9.86 -9.52
C LEU A 123 -2.61 -11.19 -9.02
N ASP A 124 -1.93 -11.81 -8.05
CA ASP A 124 -2.36 -13.08 -7.46
C ASP A 124 -3.76 -12.94 -6.81
N GLU A 125 -3.99 -11.84 -6.07
CA GLU A 125 -5.28 -11.53 -5.46
C GLU A 125 -6.38 -11.32 -6.51
N VAL A 126 -6.10 -10.57 -7.59
CA VAL A 126 -7.06 -10.35 -8.67
C VAL A 126 -7.40 -11.65 -9.38
N GLU A 127 -6.42 -12.51 -9.63
CA GLU A 127 -6.64 -13.79 -10.29
C GLU A 127 -7.38 -14.78 -9.37
N ALA A 128 -7.05 -14.81 -8.07
CA ALA A 128 -7.79 -15.60 -7.09
C ALA A 128 -9.25 -15.14 -7.02
N TYR A 129 -9.49 -13.82 -6.92
CA TYR A 129 -10.84 -13.26 -6.92
C TYR A 129 -11.63 -13.62 -8.17
N LYS A 130 -11.02 -13.56 -9.37
CA LYS A 130 -11.68 -13.94 -10.62
C LYS A 130 -12.07 -15.40 -10.65
N ARG A 131 -11.24 -16.30 -10.14
CA ARG A 131 -11.52 -17.74 -10.06
C ARG A 131 -12.65 -18.07 -9.10
N GLU A 132 -12.75 -17.34 -8.00
CA GLU A 132 -13.75 -17.58 -6.95
C GLU A 132 -15.09 -16.87 -7.21
N ASN A 133 -15.06 -15.80 -8.00
CA ASN A 133 -16.19 -14.92 -8.24
C ASN A 133 -16.46 -14.76 -9.74
N GLU A 134 -16.87 -15.86 -10.37
CA GLU A 134 -17.32 -15.87 -11.77
C GLU A 134 -18.71 -15.21 -11.89
N LYS A 135 -18.77 -13.90 -11.68
CA LYS A 135 -19.97 -13.10 -11.87
C LYS A 135 -19.98 -12.52 -13.27
N ASP A 136 -21.03 -12.82 -14.04
CA ASP A 136 -21.24 -12.10 -15.27
C ASP A 136 -21.80 -10.67 -14.99
N PHE A 137 -21.73 -9.81 -15.99
CA PHE A 137 -22.21 -8.44 -15.89
C PHE A 137 -23.70 -8.37 -15.61
N GLY A 138 -24.49 -9.31 -16.14
CA GLY A 138 -25.96 -9.36 -15.95
C GLY A 138 -26.30 -9.50 -14.47
N ARG A 139 -25.66 -10.44 -13.77
CA ARG A 139 -25.84 -10.62 -12.33
C ARG A 139 -25.36 -9.42 -11.52
N PHE A 140 -24.24 -8.80 -11.91
CA PHE A 140 -23.78 -7.57 -11.27
C PHE A 140 -24.79 -6.43 -11.43
N ALA A 141 -25.36 -6.28 -12.62
CA ALA A 141 -26.37 -5.26 -12.91
C ALA A 141 -27.65 -5.48 -12.07
N GLU A 142 -28.12 -6.72 -11.98
CA GLU A 142 -29.29 -7.11 -11.18
C GLU A 142 -29.04 -6.84 -9.68
N ASP A 143 -27.93 -7.31 -9.14
CA ASP A 143 -27.55 -7.14 -7.73
C ASP A 143 -27.45 -5.64 -7.31
N ASN A 144 -27.18 -4.75 -8.28
CA ASN A 144 -27.01 -3.31 -8.05
C ASN A 144 -28.16 -2.46 -8.60
N GLY A 145 -29.22 -3.05 -9.12
CA GLY A 145 -30.40 -2.34 -9.64
C GLY A 145 -30.10 -1.45 -10.85
N LEU A 146 -29.19 -1.86 -11.73
CA LEU A 146 -28.80 -1.12 -12.92
C LEU A 146 -29.76 -1.41 -14.09
N GLU A 147 -30.08 -0.38 -14.89
CA GLU A 147 -31.09 -0.45 -15.97
C GLU A 147 -30.53 -0.93 -17.32
N GLY A 148 -29.32 -1.50 -17.35
CA GLY A 148 -28.73 -2.10 -18.55
C GLY A 148 -27.97 -1.14 -19.45
N LYS A 149 -27.78 0.12 -19.05
CA LYS A 149 -26.83 1.03 -19.70
C LYS A 149 -25.39 0.60 -19.41
N PRO A 150 -24.41 0.99 -20.23
CA PRO A 150 -23.02 0.82 -19.88
C PRO A 150 -22.68 1.51 -18.56
N VAL A 151 -21.78 0.92 -17.76
CA VAL A 151 -21.38 1.47 -16.48
C VAL A 151 -20.17 2.40 -16.63
N LEU A 152 -20.26 3.58 -16.02
CA LEU A 152 -19.15 4.47 -15.77
C LEU A 152 -18.77 4.39 -14.27
N ALA A 153 -17.72 3.64 -13.97
CA ALA A 153 -17.28 3.42 -12.59
C ALA A 153 -16.46 4.59 -12.05
N LEU A 154 -16.87 5.11 -10.89
CA LEU A 154 -16.15 6.18 -10.18
C LEU A 154 -15.33 5.57 -9.04
N LEU A 155 -13.99 5.64 -9.14
CA LEU A 155 -13.03 5.10 -8.17
C LEU A 155 -12.39 6.25 -7.39
N ALA A 156 -13.10 6.80 -6.41
CA ALA A 156 -12.72 8.01 -5.69
C ALA A 156 -11.57 7.81 -4.67
N GLY A 157 -11.13 6.57 -4.46
CA GLY A 157 -10.08 6.22 -3.52
C GLY A 157 -10.59 5.40 -2.32
N SER A 158 -9.67 4.97 -1.47
CA SER A 158 -9.93 4.12 -0.30
C SER A 158 -9.75 4.82 1.05
N ARG A 159 -9.41 6.12 1.03
CA ARG A 159 -9.22 6.94 2.23
C ARG A 159 -10.17 8.12 2.24
N LYS A 160 -10.61 8.50 3.44
CA LYS A 160 -11.56 9.63 3.62
C LYS A 160 -11.08 10.93 2.96
N GLN A 161 -9.79 11.23 3.00
CA GLN A 161 -9.25 12.44 2.39
C GLN A 161 -9.27 12.34 0.85
N GLU A 162 -8.83 11.21 0.28
CA GLU A 162 -8.89 10.97 -1.17
C GLU A 162 -10.32 11.12 -1.70
N ILE A 163 -11.29 10.51 -0.99
CA ILE A 163 -12.70 10.58 -1.38
C ILE A 163 -13.21 12.03 -1.34
N LYS A 164 -12.87 12.80 -0.29
CA LYS A 164 -13.25 14.22 -0.20
C LYS A 164 -12.69 15.05 -1.36
N ASP A 165 -11.46 14.79 -1.73
CA ASP A 165 -10.76 15.57 -2.75
C ASP A 165 -11.21 15.18 -4.17
N ASN A 166 -11.46 13.89 -4.41
CA ASN A 166 -11.70 13.37 -5.76
C ASN A 166 -13.18 13.24 -6.12
N LEU A 167 -14.03 12.74 -5.19
CA LEU A 167 -15.41 12.37 -5.52
C LEU A 167 -16.25 13.51 -6.07
N PRO A 168 -16.23 14.74 -5.52
CA PRO A 168 -17.04 15.83 -6.07
C PRO A 168 -16.68 16.15 -7.52
N MET A 169 -15.40 16.24 -7.84
CA MET A 169 -14.94 16.52 -9.20
C MET A 169 -15.25 15.36 -10.16
N MET A 170 -15.15 14.11 -9.69
CA MET A 170 -15.50 12.94 -10.51
C MET A 170 -16.99 12.92 -10.84
N VAL A 171 -17.87 13.19 -9.87
CA VAL A 171 -19.31 13.26 -10.09
C VAL A 171 -19.67 14.41 -11.04
N GLU A 172 -19.10 15.59 -10.84
CA GLU A 172 -19.31 16.73 -11.73
C GLU A 172 -18.89 16.40 -13.18
N ALA A 173 -17.71 15.82 -13.36
CA ALA A 173 -17.22 15.44 -14.68
C ALA A 173 -18.04 14.32 -15.32
N ALA A 174 -18.56 13.39 -14.54
CA ALA A 174 -19.35 12.26 -15.02
C ALA A 174 -20.82 12.62 -15.30
N SER A 175 -21.36 13.67 -14.68
CA SER A 175 -22.78 14.05 -14.76
C SER A 175 -23.24 14.32 -16.21
N VAL A 176 -22.38 14.79 -17.08
CA VAL A 176 -22.68 15.00 -18.49
C VAL A 176 -23.00 13.71 -19.26
N TYR A 177 -22.69 12.56 -18.69
CA TYR A 177 -22.90 11.22 -19.26
C TYR A 177 -24.07 10.45 -18.66
N GLU A 178 -24.82 10.99 -17.67
CA GLU A 178 -25.92 10.31 -16.98
C GLU A 178 -27.01 9.78 -17.95
N GLY A 179 -27.23 10.44 -19.09
CA GLY A 179 -28.16 9.95 -20.11
C GLY A 179 -27.70 8.70 -20.87
N GLN A 180 -26.39 8.44 -20.90
CA GLN A 180 -25.75 7.38 -21.69
C GLN A 180 -25.22 6.23 -20.83
N TYR A 181 -24.84 6.51 -19.58
CA TYR A 181 -24.18 5.57 -18.68
C TYR A 181 -24.88 5.51 -17.32
N GLU A 182 -24.78 4.37 -16.66
CA GLU A 182 -25.01 4.25 -15.22
C GLU A 182 -23.77 4.71 -14.46
N LEU A 183 -23.90 5.73 -13.63
CA LEU A 183 -22.79 6.19 -12.77
C LEU A 183 -22.74 5.33 -11.51
N VAL A 184 -21.69 4.52 -11.38
CA VAL A 184 -21.54 3.58 -10.26
C VAL A 184 -20.32 3.96 -9.43
N LEU A 185 -20.54 4.31 -8.16
CA LEU A 185 -19.46 4.58 -7.23
C LEU A 185 -18.96 3.27 -6.58
N ALA A 186 -17.69 2.94 -6.81
CA ALA A 186 -17.03 1.84 -6.14
C ALA A 186 -16.66 2.27 -4.70
N ALA A 187 -17.50 1.92 -3.75
CA ALA A 187 -17.29 2.25 -2.34
C ALA A 187 -16.23 1.34 -1.70
N ALA A 188 -15.28 1.93 -0.98
CA ALA A 188 -14.27 1.18 -0.24
C ALA A 188 -14.90 0.50 0.99
N PRO A 189 -14.64 -0.80 1.25
CA PRO A 189 -15.31 -1.58 2.30
C PRO A 189 -15.01 -1.09 3.73
N ASN A 190 -13.96 -0.31 3.91
CA ASN A 190 -13.55 0.27 5.20
C ASN A 190 -14.11 1.68 5.45
N ILE A 191 -14.95 2.21 4.53
CA ILE A 191 -15.55 3.54 4.62
C ILE A 191 -17.06 3.38 4.77
N ASP A 192 -17.63 4.07 5.76
CA ASP A 192 -19.06 4.12 6.01
C ASP A 192 -19.80 4.72 4.77
N PRO A 193 -20.82 4.06 4.24
CA PRO A 193 -21.64 4.59 3.13
C PRO A 193 -22.19 5.99 3.35
N GLU A 194 -22.57 6.34 4.58
CA GLU A 194 -23.03 7.69 4.92
C GLU A 194 -21.97 8.79 4.67
N PHE A 195 -20.69 8.41 4.70
CA PHE A 195 -19.61 9.35 4.45
C PHE A 195 -19.64 9.88 3.02
N TYR A 196 -19.91 9.03 2.05
CA TYR A 196 -20.03 9.42 0.64
C TYR A 196 -21.17 10.41 0.44
N GLY A 197 -22.33 10.17 1.05
CA GLY A 197 -23.45 11.08 0.99
C GLY A 197 -23.18 12.46 1.63
N LYS A 198 -22.28 12.53 2.63
CA LYS A 198 -21.86 13.82 3.23
C LYS A 198 -20.88 14.58 2.34
N VAL A 199 -20.11 13.88 1.52
CA VAL A 199 -19.13 14.49 0.59
C VAL A 199 -19.81 15.06 -0.65
N LEU A 200 -20.95 14.49 -1.06
CA LEU A 200 -21.71 14.91 -2.25
C LEU A 200 -22.79 15.98 -1.98
N ARG A 201 -22.96 16.42 -0.75
CA ARG A 201 -23.85 17.54 -0.36
C ARG A 201 -23.11 18.86 -0.40
#